data_ae68207452ad777bae62410b24725f5b
#
_entry.id   ae68207452ad777bae62410b24725f5b
#
_cell.length_a   1.000
_cell.length_b   1.000
_cell.length_c   1.000
_cell.angle_alpha   90.00
_cell.angle_beta   90.00
_cell.angle_gamma   90.00
#
_symmetry.space_group_name_H-M   'P 1'
#
loop_
_entity.id
_entity.type
_entity.pdbx_description
1 polymer ?
#
loop_
_entity_poly.entity_id
_entity_poly.type
_entity_poly.pdbx_seq_one_letter_code
_entity_poly.pdbx_strand_id
1 'polypeptide(L)'
;MIELLPIFLIDYSESDFTNPHEVVRSAAPENRKGNFSHMGAEFWGFESARHKTTALNKESDGFCYDNDAHEWLNIGLKARSEVSKITISTKWYIGNAVPEVSVTLKDGDKSQEVLNRMALQPDSENIFDIDPTSATECRVICHYGGGIARINLFGKELQKKANAKNLLENAEVKKISNSYFGTAMDAVMGHREVDYMRGWESARKGFGEHALFSLQKPTVVKELVVDTYMHRLNSPLSCHLFAVNSQEPRISQKIWDDRPRWGLRFEGGLEVIPENFPEYMGNRQFLKEKSCASSKFQIFLKPSDSWLTLLGFGALSPDTFHRFNIEKCTSAVTNLLFMYYPNGGIHGLRVHGVER
;
A
#
# COMPACT_ATOMS: atom_id res chain seq x y z
N MET A 1 -24.76 0.63 19.42
CA MET A 1 -24.92 -0.58 18.59
C MET A 1 -23.53 -0.94 18.09
N ILE A 2 -23.14 -2.18 18.18
CA ILE A 2 -21.86 -2.67 17.64
C ILE A 2 -22.11 -3.02 16.18
N GLU A 3 -21.36 -2.42 15.27
CA GLU A 3 -21.51 -2.58 13.82
C GLU A 3 -20.24 -3.14 13.19
N LEU A 4 -20.36 -3.78 12.03
CA LEU A 4 -19.22 -4.17 11.21
C LEU A 4 -18.53 -2.89 10.69
N LEU A 5 -17.25 -2.73 11.04
CA LEU A 5 -16.46 -1.56 10.66
C LEU A 5 -15.93 -1.73 9.23
N PRO A 6 -16.03 -0.71 8.37
CA PRO A 6 -15.43 -0.74 7.03
C PRO A 6 -13.90 -0.72 7.13
N ILE A 7 -13.27 -1.74 6.58
CA ILE A 7 -11.81 -1.92 6.61
C ILE A 7 -11.24 -2.12 5.19
N PHE A 8 -9.93 -2.02 5.07
CA PHE A 8 -9.18 -2.32 3.85
C PHE A 8 -7.78 -2.80 4.21
N LEU A 9 -7.15 -3.60 3.35
CA LEU A 9 -5.78 -4.05 3.55
C LEU A 9 -4.80 -2.93 3.14
N ILE A 10 -3.93 -2.51 4.05
CA ILE A 10 -2.87 -1.53 3.76
C ILE A 10 -1.75 -2.24 3.02
N ASP A 11 -1.14 -3.21 3.68
CA ASP A 11 -0.07 -4.05 3.16
C ASP A 11 -0.01 -5.38 3.94
N TYR A 12 0.91 -6.24 3.53
CA TYR A 12 1.11 -7.57 4.10
C TYR A 12 2.55 -8.03 3.86
N SER A 13 3.03 -8.97 4.66
CA SER A 13 4.40 -9.49 4.53
C SER A 13 4.58 -10.30 3.26
N GLU A 14 3.78 -11.34 3.11
CA GLU A 14 3.85 -12.29 2.01
C GLU A 14 2.50 -12.97 1.80
N SER A 15 2.18 -13.33 0.56
CA SER A 15 1.01 -14.15 0.23
C SER A 15 1.31 -14.94 -1.04
N ASP A 16 1.56 -16.25 -0.88
CA ASP A 16 2.04 -17.08 -1.97
C ASP A 16 0.93 -17.65 -2.83
N PHE A 17 -0.24 -17.93 -2.23
CA PHE A 17 -1.24 -18.80 -2.84
C PHE A 17 -2.58 -18.11 -3.12
N THR A 18 -2.80 -16.90 -2.64
CA THR A 18 -4.11 -16.25 -2.68
C THR A 18 -4.01 -14.76 -3.00
N ASN A 19 -5.16 -14.13 -3.24
CA ASN A 19 -5.27 -12.68 -3.22
C ASN A 19 -5.53 -12.21 -1.78
N PRO A 20 -4.56 -11.58 -1.10
CA PRO A 20 -4.67 -11.21 0.31
C PRO A 20 -5.76 -10.17 0.59
N HIS A 21 -6.17 -9.39 -0.42
CA HIS A 21 -7.26 -8.42 -0.27
C HIS A 21 -8.62 -9.07 0.00
N GLU A 22 -8.76 -10.36 -0.29
CA GLU A 22 -9.95 -11.12 0.04
C GLU A 22 -10.21 -11.18 1.56
N VAL A 23 -9.15 -11.13 2.38
CA VAL A 23 -9.25 -11.27 3.84
C VAL A 23 -10.09 -10.17 4.51
N VAL A 24 -10.22 -9.01 3.89
CA VAL A 24 -10.97 -7.84 4.42
C VAL A 24 -12.31 -7.60 3.73
N ARG A 25 -12.78 -8.51 2.88
CA ARG A 25 -14.12 -8.40 2.30
C ARG A 25 -15.17 -8.59 3.36
N SER A 26 -16.27 -7.82 3.26
CA SER A 26 -17.42 -7.94 4.17
C SER A 26 -18.26 -9.20 3.91
N ALA A 27 -18.21 -9.74 2.68
CA ALA A 27 -18.92 -10.97 2.33
C ALA A 27 -18.32 -12.20 3.03
N ALA A 28 -19.14 -13.17 3.37
CA ALA A 28 -18.69 -14.45 3.93
C ALA A 28 -17.71 -15.16 2.96
N PRO A 29 -16.77 -15.95 3.49
CA PRO A 29 -15.87 -16.76 2.64
C PRO A 29 -16.66 -17.76 1.80
N GLU A 30 -16.34 -17.84 0.50
CA GLU A 30 -16.92 -18.79 -0.43
C GLU A 30 -15.91 -19.86 -0.80
N ASN A 31 -16.39 -21.06 -1.12
CA ASN A 31 -15.53 -22.08 -1.68
C ASN A 31 -15.25 -21.81 -3.16
N ARG A 32 -14.05 -21.33 -3.44
CA ARG A 32 -13.59 -21.01 -4.81
C ARG A 32 -12.49 -21.94 -5.30
N LYS A 33 -12.44 -23.14 -4.78
CA LYS A 33 -11.43 -24.14 -5.15
C LYS A 33 -11.38 -24.30 -6.68
N GLY A 34 -10.19 -24.10 -7.23
CA GLY A 34 -9.93 -24.23 -8.67
C GLY A 34 -10.18 -22.98 -9.50
N ASN A 35 -10.64 -21.88 -8.89
CA ASN A 35 -10.73 -20.61 -9.60
C ASN A 35 -9.38 -19.89 -9.57
N PHE A 36 -9.03 -19.26 -10.68
CA PHE A 36 -7.79 -18.48 -10.82
C PHE A 36 -8.07 -17.16 -11.49
N SER A 37 -7.43 -16.10 -10.99
CA SER A 37 -7.31 -14.82 -11.65
C SER A 37 -5.86 -14.61 -12.13
N HIS A 38 -5.59 -13.50 -12.80
CA HIS A 38 -4.22 -13.13 -13.14
C HIS A 38 -3.33 -12.85 -11.89
N MET A 39 -3.94 -12.74 -10.70
CA MET A 39 -3.23 -12.60 -9.41
C MET A 39 -2.92 -13.96 -8.76
N GLY A 40 -3.27 -15.06 -9.37
CA GLY A 40 -3.11 -16.41 -8.86
C GLY A 40 -4.45 -17.08 -8.49
N ALA A 41 -4.42 -18.03 -7.57
CA ALA A 41 -5.62 -18.72 -7.13
C ALA A 41 -6.60 -17.78 -6.43
N GLU A 42 -7.87 -17.84 -6.84
CA GLU A 42 -8.97 -17.12 -6.17
C GLU A 42 -9.47 -17.92 -4.98
N PHE A 43 -8.60 -18.09 -4.00
CA PHE A 43 -9.04 -18.65 -2.74
C PHE A 43 -9.68 -17.58 -1.85
N TRP A 44 -9.95 -17.94 -0.65
CA TRP A 44 -10.78 -17.25 0.32
C TRP A 44 -9.99 -16.42 1.32
N GLY A 45 -8.97 -15.71 0.94
CA GLY A 45 -8.31 -14.79 1.85
C GLY A 45 -6.80 -14.78 1.72
N PHE A 46 -6.14 -14.62 2.83
CA PHE A 46 -4.68 -14.60 2.95
C PHE A 46 -4.16 -16.02 3.19
N GLU A 47 -3.11 -16.40 2.49
CA GLU A 47 -2.38 -17.64 2.76
C GLU A 47 -0.89 -17.47 2.45
N SER A 48 -0.05 -17.76 3.43
CA SER A 48 1.40 -17.72 3.31
C SER A 48 2.00 -19.13 3.43
N ALA A 49 3.27 -19.26 3.05
CA ALA A 49 4.06 -20.44 3.35
C ALA A 49 4.13 -20.67 4.86
N ARG A 50 4.10 -21.94 5.27
CA ARG A 50 4.28 -22.35 6.65
C ARG A 50 5.70 -22.86 6.88
N HIS A 51 6.16 -22.77 8.10
CA HIS A 51 7.46 -23.32 8.51
C HIS A 51 8.62 -22.79 7.66
N LYS A 52 8.87 -21.50 7.74
CA LYS A 52 10.04 -20.91 7.09
C LYS A 52 11.30 -21.61 7.58
N THR A 53 12.05 -22.18 6.64
CA THR A 53 13.35 -22.75 6.93
C THR A 53 14.41 -21.67 6.89
N THR A 54 15.19 -21.53 7.97
CA THR A 54 16.31 -20.58 8.04
C THR A 54 17.57 -21.16 7.41
N ALA A 55 17.78 -22.47 7.54
CA ALA A 55 18.93 -23.17 6.97
C ALA A 55 18.69 -24.67 6.88
N LEU A 56 19.42 -25.33 5.97
CA LEU A 56 19.60 -26.76 6.01
C LEU A 56 20.52 -27.08 7.19
N ASN A 57 20.08 -27.92 8.13
CA ASN A 57 20.94 -28.37 9.22
C ASN A 57 21.90 -29.43 8.69
N LYS A 58 23.15 -29.04 8.43
CA LYS A 58 24.17 -29.93 7.86
C LYS A 58 24.61 -31.07 8.82
N GLU A 59 24.34 -30.93 10.12
CA GLU A 59 24.76 -31.91 11.12
C GLU A 59 23.74 -33.05 11.29
N SER A 60 22.47 -32.80 10.97
CA SER A 60 21.37 -33.74 11.19
C SER A 60 20.61 -34.13 9.93
N ASP A 61 21.06 -33.76 8.75
CA ASP A 61 20.34 -33.91 7.46
C ASP A 61 18.88 -33.38 7.49
N GLY A 62 18.59 -32.51 8.43
CA GLY A 62 17.26 -31.92 8.65
C GLY A 62 17.23 -30.43 8.31
N PHE A 63 16.08 -29.85 8.51
CA PHE A 63 15.85 -28.40 8.34
C PHE A 63 15.76 -27.73 9.70
N CYS A 64 16.43 -26.57 9.83
CA CYS A 64 16.21 -25.66 10.94
C CYS A 64 15.01 -24.77 10.60
N TYR A 65 13.98 -24.86 11.41
CA TYR A 65 12.81 -23.98 11.30
C TYR A 65 13.01 -22.76 12.18
N ASP A 66 12.61 -21.60 11.66
CA ASP A 66 12.52 -20.40 12.45
C ASP A 66 11.19 -20.41 13.22
N ASN A 67 11.23 -20.76 14.49
CA ASN A 67 10.05 -20.79 15.34
C ASN A 67 9.48 -19.40 15.67
N ASP A 68 10.28 -18.36 15.43
CA ASP A 68 9.86 -16.95 15.58
C ASP A 68 9.40 -16.34 14.26
N ALA A 69 9.52 -17.05 13.15
CA ALA A 69 9.03 -16.61 11.86
C ALA A 69 7.52 -16.39 11.91
N HIS A 70 7.10 -15.25 11.43
CA HIS A 70 5.69 -14.88 11.38
C HIS A 70 5.40 -14.08 10.11
N GLU A 71 4.17 -14.19 9.66
CA GLU A 71 3.61 -13.33 8.63
C GLU A 71 2.69 -12.30 9.26
N TRP A 72 2.39 -11.25 8.52
CA TRP A 72 1.56 -10.18 9.06
C TRP A 72 0.71 -9.51 7.99
N LEU A 73 -0.37 -8.90 8.48
CA LEU A 73 -1.30 -8.07 7.72
C LEU A 73 -1.46 -6.73 8.44
N ASN A 74 -1.37 -5.63 7.71
CA ASN A 74 -1.77 -4.32 8.20
C ASN A 74 -3.09 -3.92 7.56
N ILE A 75 -4.08 -3.66 8.38
CA ILE A 75 -5.45 -3.36 8.01
C ILE A 75 -5.76 -1.93 8.43
N GLY A 76 -6.26 -1.12 7.49
CA GLY A 76 -6.74 0.22 7.75
C GLY A 76 -8.25 0.23 8.05
N LEU A 77 -8.68 1.07 8.97
CA LEU A 77 -10.09 1.38 9.16
C LEU A 77 -10.44 2.60 8.31
N LYS A 78 -11.58 2.56 7.61
CA LYS A 78 -12.02 3.70 6.77
C LYS A 78 -12.33 4.95 7.60
N ALA A 79 -12.66 4.79 8.88
CA ALA A 79 -12.83 5.87 9.85
C ALA A 79 -12.16 5.50 11.18
N ARG A 80 -11.73 6.49 11.96
CA ARG A 80 -11.30 6.25 13.33
C ARG A 80 -12.45 5.67 14.13
N SER A 81 -12.24 4.49 14.71
CA SER A 81 -13.32 3.70 15.33
C SER A 81 -12.89 3.16 16.68
N GLU A 82 -13.85 2.86 17.53
CA GLU A 82 -13.68 2.09 18.75
C GLU A 82 -13.99 0.63 18.40
N VAL A 83 -12.99 -0.23 18.46
CA VAL A 83 -13.09 -1.66 18.18
C VAL A 83 -13.36 -2.39 19.49
N SER A 84 -14.39 -3.25 19.54
CA SER A 84 -14.76 -4.02 20.73
C SER A 84 -14.89 -5.52 20.48
N LYS A 85 -14.85 -5.94 19.20
CA LYS A 85 -14.87 -7.36 18.82
C LYS A 85 -14.09 -7.58 17.54
N ILE A 86 -13.36 -8.67 17.47
CA ILE A 86 -12.60 -9.13 16.31
C ILE A 86 -13.08 -10.53 15.95
N THR A 87 -13.34 -10.79 14.67
CA THR A 87 -13.57 -12.15 14.19
C THR A 87 -12.51 -12.51 13.16
N ILE A 88 -11.98 -13.71 13.28
CA ILE A 88 -10.97 -14.27 12.37
C ILE A 88 -11.50 -15.62 11.89
N SER A 89 -11.89 -15.65 10.63
CA SER A 89 -12.40 -16.85 10.00
C SER A 89 -11.27 -17.62 9.35
N THR A 90 -11.14 -18.88 9.72
CA THR A 90 -10.28 -19.85 9.07
C THR A 90 -11.08 -20.80 8.15
N LYS A 91 -12.32 -20.39 7.79
CA LYS A 91 -13.24 -21.18 6.98
C LYS A 91 -12.57 -21.69 5.71
N TRP A 92 -12.74 -22.98 5.42
CA TRP A 92 -12.14 -23.74 4.32
C TRP A 92 -10.64 -24.06 4.49
N TYR A 93 -9.94 -23.50 5.48
CA TYR A 93 -8.57 -23.89 5.84
C TYR A 93 -8.62 -24.98 6.90
N ILE A 94 -8.60 -26.24 6.45
CA ILE A 94 -8.74 -27.42 7.34
C ILE A 94 -7.38 -27.82 7.91
N GLY A 95 -6.38 -27.97 7.06
CA GLY A 95 -5.05 -28.46 7.46
C GLY A 95 -3.94 -27.39 7.39
N ASN A 96 -4.27 -26.20 6.95
CA ASN A 96 -3.33 -25.10 6.67
C ASN A 96 -3.78 -23.76 7.25
N ALA A 97 -4.69 -23.78 8.21
CA ALA A 97 -5.06 -22.55 8.93
C ALA A 97 -3.87 -22.00 9.72
N VAL A 98 -3.84 -20.68 9.89
CA VAL A 98 -2.94 -20.03 10.86
C VAL A 98 -3.28 -20.56 12.25
N PRO A 99 -2.32 -21.16 12.99
CA PRO A 99 -2.62 -21.76 14.29
C PRO A 99 -2.79 -20.76 15.41
N GLU A 100 -2.07 -19.63 15.36
CA GLU A 100 -2.09 -18.59 16.41
C GLU A 100 -1.95 -17.19 15.78
N VAL A 101 -2.60 -16.21 16.40
CA VAL A 101 -2.50 -14.81 16.01
C VAL A 101 -2.23 -13.89 17.19
N SER A 102 -1.49 -12.81 16.94
CA SER A 102 -1.48 -11.63 17.80
C SER A 102 -2.09 -10.45 17.05
N VAL A 103 -2.84 -9.60 17.76
CA VAL A 103 -3.49 -8.43 17.16
C VAL A 103 -3.14 -7.18 17.94
N THR A 104 -2.66 -6.16 17.22
CA THR A 104 -2.37 -4.84 17.74
C THR A 104 -3.24 -3.80 17.05
N LEU A 105 -3.92 -2.97 17.82
CA LEU A 105 -4.67 -1.82 17.36
C LEU A 105 -3.81 -0.55 17.49
N LYS A 106 -3.86 0.32 16.47
CA LYS A 106 -3.11 1.58 16.44
C LYS A 106 -4.02 2.77 16.20
N ASP A 107 -3.76 3.86 16.93
CA ASP A 107 -4.46 5.15 16.80
C ASP A 107 -3.42 6.28 16.83
N GLY A 108 -2.94 6.71 15.66
CA GLY A 108 -1.77 7.58 15.53
C GLY A 108 -0.52 6.91 16.10
N ASP A 109 0.15 7.58 17.05
CA ASP A 109 1.37 7.06 17.70
C ASP A 109 1.06 6.06 18.84
N LYS A 110 -0.21 5.87 19.19
CA LYS A 110 -0.61 4.91 20.22
C LYS A 110 -0.79 3.53 19.63
N SER A 111 -0.32 2.51 20.33
CA SER A 111 -0.42 1.13 19.93
C SER A 111 -0.75 0.27 21.14
N GLN A 112 -1.71 -0.64 21.00
CA GLN A 112 -2.15 -1.55 22.05
C GLN A 112 -2.31 -2.96 21.49
N GLU A 113 -1.59 -3.91 22.05
CA GLU A 113 -1.83 -5.33 21.77
C GLU A 113 -3.12 -5.75 22.50
N VAL A 114 -4.08 -6.24 21.73
CA VAL A 114 -5.41 -6.65 22.23
C VAL A 114 -5.60 -8.15 22.21
N LEU A 115 -4.86 -8.87 21.38
CA LEU A 115 -4.77 -10.33 21.38
C LEU A 115 -3.30 -10.74 21.34
N ASN A 116 -2.87 -11.59 22.27
CA ASN A 116 -1.51 -12.10 22.34
C ASN A 116 -1.50 -13.62 22.16
N ARG A 117 -0.97 -14.09 21.03
CA ARG A 117 -0.83 -15.51 20.67
C ARG A 117 -2.10 -16.34 20.94
N MET A 118 -3.23 -15.83 20.45
CA MET A 118 -4.51 -16.53 20.56
C MET A 118 -4.61 -17.64 19.55
N ALA A 119 -4.89 -18.85 20.04
CA ALA A 119 -5.07 -20.02 19.17
C ALA A 119 -6.32 -19.89 18.30
N LEU A 120 -6.19 -20.31 17.04
CA LEU A 120 -7.31 -20.38 16.09
C LEU A 120 -7.72 -21.82 15.84
N GLN A 121 -9.02 -22.05 15.80
CA GLN A 121 -9.60 -23.33 15.37
C GLN A 121 -9.65 -23.37 13.83
N PRO A 122 -9.16 -24.44 13.19
CA PRO A 122 -9.30 -24.60 11.74
C PRO A 122 -10.75 -24.67 11.28
N ASP A 123 -11.01 -24.30 10.03
CA ASP A 123 -12.34 -24.30 9.37
C ASP A 123 -13.47 -23.69 10.22
N SER A 124 -13.17 -22.64 10.97
CA SER A 124 -14.02 -22.09 12.00
C SER A 124 -14.09 -20.56 11.97
N GLU A 125 -15.11 -20.01 12.59
CA GLU A 125 -15.19 -18.59 12.93
C GLU A 125 -14.67 -18.40 14.35
N ASN A 126 -13.52 -17.77 14.49
CA ASN A 126 -12.90 -17.49 15.78
C ASN A 126 -13.32 -16.07 16.22
N ILE A 127 -13.94 -15.95 17.38
CA ILE A 127 -14.53 -14.70 17.87
C ILE A 127 -13.82 -14.27 19.14
N PHE A 128 -13.41 -13.02 19.18
CA PHE A 128 -12.71 -12.42 20.31
C PHE A 128 -13.42 -11.12 20.71
N ASP A 129 -13.99 -11.08 21.89
CA ASP A 129 -14.40 -9.85 22.54
C ASP A 129 -13.20 -9.20 23.21
N ILE A 130 -13.03 -7.91 23.01
CA ILE A 130 -11.89 -7.14 23.56
C ILE A 130 -12.41 -5.89 24.27
N ASP A 131 -11.60 -5.31 25.14
CA ASP A 131 -11.89 -4.02 25.71
C ASP A 131 -11.99 -2.96 24.60
N PRO A 132 -13.02 -2.08 24.62
CA PRO A 132 -13.19 -1.06 23.59
C PRO A 132 -11.94 -0.20 23.42
N THR A 133 -11.33 -0.27 22.24
CA THR A 133 -10.05 0.35 21.93
C THR A 133 -10.14 1.19 20.67
N SER A 134 -9.73 2.47 20.76
CA SER A 134 -9.70 3.36 19.59
C SER A 134 -8.64 2.94 18.59
N ALA A 135 -8.99 2.90 17.31
CA ALA A 135 -8.06 2.51 16.23
C ALA A 135 -8.34 3.23 14.92
N THR A 136 -7.27 3.43 14.17
CA THR A 136 -7.24 3.76 12.73
C THR A 136 -6.63 2.64 11.92
N GLU A 137 -5.85 1.76 12.58
CA GLU A 137 -5.18 0.62 11.97
C GLU A 137 -5.20 -0.59 12.90
N CYS A 138 -5.13 -1.77 12.30
CA CYS A 138 -5.04 -3.05 12.97
C CYS A 138 -3.91 -3.86 12.33
N ARG A 139 -2.94 -4.30 13.13
CA ARG A 139 -1.90 -5.23 12.70
C ARG A 139 -2.22 -6.62 13.22
N VAL A 140 -2.26 -7.59 12.32
CA VAL A 140 -2.43 -9.00 12.64
C VAL A 140 -1.13 -9.72 12.34
N ILE A 141 -0.58 -10.39 13.34
CA ILE A 141 0.59 -11.27 13.22
C ILE A 141 0.09 -12.70 13.17
N CYS A 142 0.47 -13.43 12.12
CA CYS A 142 0.15 -14.82 11.87
C CYS A 142 1.36 -15.68 12.26
N HIS A 143 1.34 -16.26 13.45
CA HIS A 143 2.43 -17.10 13.92
C HIS A 143 2.48 -18.41 13.12
N TYR A 144 3.67 -18.81 12.69
CA TYR A 144 3.96 -19.98 11.86
C TYR A 144 3.38 -19.96 10.44
N GLY A 145 2.75 -18.87 10.02
CA GLY A 145 2.11 -18.74 8.70
C GLY A 145 0.86 -19.62 8.55
N GLY A 146 0.32 -19.66 7.34
CA GLY A 146 -0.90 -20.39 6.99
C GLY A 146 -1.98 -19.52 6.43
N GLY A 147 -3.25 -19.96 6.51
CA GLY A 147 -4.40 -19.33 5.88
C GLY A 147 -5.39 -18.70 6.86
N ILE A 148 -5.89 -17.53 6.48
CA ILE A 148 -7.02 -16.80 7.09
C ILE A 148 -7.99 -16.43 5.98
N ALA A 149 -9.27 -16.84 6.11
CA ALA A 149 -10.28 -16.55 5.11
C ALA A 149 -10.84 -15.13 5.22
N ARG A 150 -11.11 -14.66 6.44
CA ARG A 150 -11.68 -13.31 6.72
C ARG A 150 -11.20 -12.77 8.05
N ILE A 151 -11.07 -11.46 8.09
CA ILE A 151 -10.93 -10.70 9.34
C ILE A 151 -12.01 -9.63 9.33
N ASN A 152 -12.77 -9.54 10.40
CA ASN A 152 -13.75 -8.48 10.59
C ASN A 152 -13.50 -7.79 11.93
N LEU A 153 -13.63 -6.49 11.93
CA LEU A 153 -13.59 -5.65 13.12
C LEU A 153 -14.99 -5.09 13.38
N PHE A 154 -15.43 -5.17 14.61
CA PHE A 154 -16.74 -4.68 15.02
C PHE A 154 -16.58 -3.65 16.14
N GLY A 155 -17.45 -2.64 16.10
CA GLY A 155 -17.37 -1.57 17.08
C GLY A 155 -18.24 -0.39 16.70
N LYS A 156 -17.73 0.81 16.95
CA LYS A 156 -18.42 2.07 16.69
C LYS A 156 -17.48 3.06 16.01
N GLU A 157 -17.92 3.68 14.93
CA GLU A 157 -17.19 4.81 14.35
C GLU A 157 -17.21 6.01 15.32
N LEU A 158 -16.04 6.50 15.70
CA LEU A 158 -15.88 7.65 16.60
C LEU A 158 -15.92 8.99 15.86
N GLN A 159 -15.45 8.99 14.63
CA GLN A 159 -15.52 10.13 13.74
C GLN A 159 -16.08 9.63 12.42
N LYS A 160 -17.25 10.13 12.04
CA LYS A 160 -17.62 10.06 10.61
C LYS A 160 -16.54 10.87 9.91
N LYS A 161 -15.62 10.18 9.23
CA LYS A 161 -14.71 10.85 8.33
C LYS A 161 -15.60 11.59 7.35
N ALA A 162 -15.69 12.91 7.49
CA ALA A 162 -16.11 13.72 6.35
C ALA A 162 -15.20 13.22 5.23
N ASN A 163 -15.77 12.59 4.19
CA ASN A 163 -15.01 12.05 3.08
C ASN A 163 -14.10 13.18 2.63
N ALA A 164 -12.84 13.11 3.05
CA ALA A 164 -11.88 14.16 2.73
C ALA A 164 -11.80 14.15 1.22
N LYS A 165 -12.41 15.17 0.60
CA LYS A 165 -12.52 15.28 -0.85
C LYS A 165 -11.14 15.14 -1.44
N ASN A 166 -10.99 14.25 -2.42
CA ASN A 166 -9.79 14.24 -3.22
C ASN A 166 -9.77 15.52 -4.08
N LEU A 167 -8.87 16.41 -3.77
CA LEU A 167 -8.76 17.72 -4.44
C LEU A 167 -8.40 17.60 -5.93
N LEU A 168 -7.89 16.44 -6.35
CA LEU A 168 -7.57 16.17 -7.73
C LEU A 168 -8.79 15.79 -8.58
N GLU A 169 -9.93 15.39 -7.99
CA GLU A 169 -11.13 14.95 -8.74
C GLU A 169 -11.67 16.03 -9.70
N ASN A 170 -11.50 17.30 -9.33
CA ASN A 170 -11.91 18.42 -10.15
C ASN A 170 -10.72 19.22 -10.71
N ALA A 171 -9.50 18.70 -10.60
CA ALA A 171 -8.32 19.35 -11.16
C ALA A 171 -8.23 19.10 -12.67
N GLU A 172 -7.67 20.06 -13.39
CA GLU A 172 -7.34 19.90 -14.80
C GLU A 172 -5.94 19.30 -14.95
N VAL A 173 -5.81 18.23 -15.72
CA VAL A 173 -4.50 17.68 -16.08
C VAL A 173 -3.91 18.51 -17.23
N LYS A 174 -2.98 19.41 -16.91
CA LYS A 174 -2.29 20.26 -17.89
C LYS A 174 -1.26 19.50 -18.69
N LYS A 175 -0.61 18.50 -18.12
CA LYS A 175 0.43 17.71 -18.78
C LYS A 175 0.52 16.33 -18.13
N ILE A 176 0.78 15.32 -18.95
CA ILE A 176 1.08 13.96 -18.53
C ILE A 176 2.20 13.41 -19.41
N SER A 177 3.14 12.68 -18.83
CA SER A 177 4.30 12.14 -19.55
C SER A 177 3.91 10.98 -20.47
N ASN A 178 3.11 10.08 -19.94
CA ASN A 178 2.76 8.82 -20.59
C ASN A 178 1.41 8.30 -20.09
N SER A 179 0.58 7.82 -21.01
CA SER A 179 -0.73 7.22 -20.73
C SER A 179 -0.85 5.96 -21.57
N TYR A 180 -0.25 4.88 -21.10
CA TYR A 180 -0.30 3.61 -21.84
C TYR A 180 -1.55 2.81 -21.51
N PHE A 181 -1.78 2.54 -20.23
CA PHE A 181 -3.03 2.04 -19.67
C PHE A 181 -3.59 3.06 -18.71
N GLY A 182 -4.76 3.60 -19.05
CA GLY A 182 -5.38 4.65 -18.28
C GLY A 182 -4.58 5.95 -18.26
N THR A 183 -5.05 6.88 -17.46
CA THR A 183 -4.51 8.24 -17.32
C THR A 183 -4.31 8.60 -15.86
N ALA A 184 -3.68 9.74 -15.59
CA ALA A 184 -3.59 10.26 -14.23
C ALA A 184 -4.97 10.44 -13.59
N MET A 185 -6.00 10.81 -14.37
CA MET A 185 -7.37 10.94 -13.86
C MET A 185 -8.01 9.60 -13.52
N ASP A 186 -7.67 8.50 -14.22
CA ASP A 186 -8.15 7.17 -13.84
C ASP A 186 -7.58 6.78 -12.47
N ALA A 187 -6.32 7.12 -12.17
CA ALA A 187 -5.76 6.92 -10.84
C ALA A 187 -6.40 7.86 -9.79
N VAL A 188 -6.74 9.11 -10.16
CA VAL A 188 -7.46 10.04 -9.26
C VAL A 188 -8.82 9.49 -8.88
N MET A 189 -9.53 8.86 -9.80
CA MET A 189 -10.83 8.24 -9.60
C MET A 189 -10.74 6.80 -9.09
N GLY A 190 -9.53 6.25 -9.02
CA GLY A 190 -9.27 4.87 -8.62
C GLY A 190 -9.59 4.63 -7.14
N HIS A 191 -10.32 3.57 -6.85
CA HIS A 191 -10.52 3.04 -5.50
C HIS A 191 -10.68 1.51 -5.54
N ARG A 192 -10.38 0.84 -4.45
CA ARG A 192 -10.26 -0.63 -4.39
C ARG A 192 -11.56 -1.42 -4.60
N GLU A 193 -12.70 -0.77 -4.58
CA GLU A 193 -14.01 -1.37 -4.84
C GLU A 193 -14.38 -1.36 -6.32
N VAL A 194 -13.67 -0.59 -7.11
CA VAL A 194 -13.83 -0.50 -8.56
C VAL A 194 -12.81 -1.41 -9.23
N ASP A 195 -13.12 -1.82 -10.44
CA ASP A 195 -12.29 -2.63 -11.30
C ASP A 195 -10.79 -2.25 -11.18
N TYR A 196 -9.98 -3.20 -10.76
CA TYR A 196 -8.53 -3.05 -10.60
C TYR A 196 -7.80 -2.68 -11.91
N MET A 197 -8.43 -2.88 -13.06
CA MET A 197 -7.90 -2.45 -14.37
C MET A 197 -7.90 -0.93 -14.54
N ARG A 198 -8.56 -0.19 -13.65
CA ARG A 198 -8.52 1.26 -13.65
C ARG A 198 -7.34 1.76 -12.84
N GLY A 199 -6.60 2.67 -13.42
CA GLY A 199 -5.44 3.28 -12.82
C GLY A 199 -4.61 3.98 -13.88
N TRP A 200 -3.43 4.35 -13.54
CA TRP A 200 -2.49 4.96 -14.46
C TRP A 200 -1.24 4.09 -14.54
N GLU A 201 -1.06 3.41 -15.66
CA GLU A 201 0.13 2.62 -15.96
C GLU A 201 0.86 3.18 -17.17
N SER A 202 2.16 3.40 -17.05
CA SER A 202 3.04 3.86 -18.11
C SER A 202 3.49 2.72 -19.02
N ALA A 203 3.97 3.06 -20.21
CA ALA A 203 4.56 2.10 -21.14
C ALA A 203 5.90 1.50 -20.68
N ARG A 204 6.38 1.87 -19.48
CA ARG A 204 7.64 1.40 -18.87
C ARG A 204 8.89 1.60 -19.73
N LYS A 205 8.88 2.64 -20.59
CA LYS A 205 10.01 3.00 -21.48
C LYS A 205 10.81 4.20 -20.97
N GLY A 206 10.23 4.96 -20.01
CA GLY A 206 10.82 6.17 -19.46
C GLY A 206 11.45 5.95 -18.08
N PHE A 207 12.13 6.99 -17.60
CA PHE A 207 12.60 7.10 -16.24
C PHE A 207 11.98 8.34 -15.61
N GLY A 208 10.96 8.13 -14.81
CA GLY A 208 10.17 9.18 -14.21
C GLY A 208 8.93 9.53 -15.03
N GLU A 209 7.78 9.18 -14.50
CA GLU A 209 6.49 9.55 -15.04
C GLU A 209 5.92 10.70 -14.24
N HIS A 210 5.10 11.54 -14.87
CA HIS A 210 4.60 12.72 -14.22
C HIS A 210 3.24 13.16 -14.73
N ALA A 211 2.50 13.84 -13.84
CA ALA A 211 1.29 14.57 -14.19
C ALA A 211 1.29 15.94 -13.51
N LEU A 212 0.96 16.97 -14.27
CA LEU A 212 0.75 18.33 -13.79
C LEU A 212 -0.74 18.58 -13.67
N PHE A 213 -1.17 18.84 -12.44
CA PHE A 213 -2.56 19.17 -12.10
C PHE A 213 -2.70 20.67 -11.81
N SER A 214 -3.71 21.31 -12.40
CA SER A 214 -4.16 22.65 -11.99
C SER A 214 -5.39 22.49 -11.11
N LEU A 215 -5.31 22.96 -9.87
CA LEU A 215 -6.38 22.87 -8.89
C LEU A 215 -7.47 23.90 -9.18
N GLN A 216 -8.72 23.58 -8.90
CA GLN A 216 -9.84 24.52 -9.06
C GLN A 216 -9.74 25.72 -8.13
N LYS A 217 -9.20 25.51 -6.94
CA LYS A 217 -9.02 26.56 -5.92
C LYS A 217 -7.63 26.48 -5.33
N PRO A 218 -7.07 27.62 -4.92
CA PRO A 218 -5.84 27.62 -4.13
C PRO A 218 -6.00 26.75 -2.89
N THR A 219 -5.05 25.87 -2.63
CA THR A 219 -5.16 24.83 -1.60
C THR A 219 -3.90 24.69 -0.78
N VAL A 220 -4.05 24.54 0.53
CA VAL A 220 -2.98 24.09 1.43
C VAL A 220 -3.02 22.58 1.51
N VAL A 221 -2.06 21.91 0.88
CA VAL A 221 -1.97 20.45 0.85
C VAL A 221 -1.55 19.91 2.21
N LYS A 222 -2.19 18.86 2.68
CA LYS A 222 -1.94 18.20 3.98
C LYS A 222 -1.54 16.74 3.87
N GLU A 223 -2.03 16.03 2.86
CA GLU A 223 -1.76 14.61 2.69
C GLU A 223 -1.70 14.25 1.20
N LEU A 224 -0.78 13.36 0.86
CA LEU A 224 -0.74 12.65 -0.40
C LEU A 224 -1.01 11.17 -0.14
N VAL A 225 -1.91 10.57 -0.91
CA VAL A 225 -2.17 9.12 -0.93
C VAL A 225 -1.78 8.57 -2.29
N VAL A 226 -0.98 7.53 -2.29
CA VAL A 226 -0.63 6.75 -3.49
C VAL A 226 -0.96 5.29 -3.21
N ASP A 227 -1.84 4.72 -4.00
CA ASP A 227 -2.27 3.33 -3.88
C ASP A 227 -1.72 2.52 -5.05
N THR A 228 -0.85 1.56 -4.77
CA THR A 228 -0.30 0.64 -5.76
C THR A 228 -1.08 -0.68 -5.80
N TYR A 229 -2.35 -0.65 -5.36
CA TYR A 229 -3.25 -1.81 -5.32
C TYR A 229 -3.19 -2.62 -6.61
N MET A 230 -2.97 -3.93 -6.48
CA MET A 230 -2.85 -4.91 -7.57
C MET A 230 -1.61 -4.74 -8.49
N HIS A 231 -0.82 -3.70 -8.33
CA HIS A 231 0.45 -3.55 -9.05
C HIS A 231 1.58 -4.29 -8.31
N ARG A 232 1.58 -5.63 -8.37
CA ARG A 232 2.58 -6.46 -7.69
C ARG A 232 3.94 -6.47 -8.40
N LEU A 233 3.94 -6.47 -9.74
CA LEU A 233 5.12 -6.66 -10.57
C LEU A 233 5.58 -5.38 -11.29
N ASN A 234 4.78 -4.34 -11.21
CA ASN A 234 4.94 -3.13 -12.02
C ASN A 234 4.64 -1.86 -11.24
N SER A 235 4.65 -1.91 -9.91
CA SER A 235 4.54 -0.69 -9.12
C SER A 235 5.81 0.16 -9.26
N PRO A 236 5.69 1.50 -9.22
CA PRO A 236 6.86 2.35 -9.06
C PRO A 236 7.49 2.14 -7.67
N LEU A 237 8.74 2.57 -7.53
CA LEU A 237 9.54 2.42 -6.31
C LEU A 237 9.55 3.68 -5.45
N SER A 238 9.22 4.82 -6.04
CA SER A 238 9.11 6.09 -5.32
C SER A 238 8.15 7.07 -5.97
N CYS A 239 7.69 8.03 -5.17
CA CYS A 239 6.94 9.17 -5.66
C CYS A 239 7.45 10.50 -5.08
N HIS A 240 7.07 11.59 -5.75
CA HIS A 240 7.45 12.96 -5.40
C HIS A 240 6.28 13.89 -5.65
N LEU A 241 6.18 14.94 -4.86
CA LEU A 241 5.15 15.96 -5.03
C LEU A 241 5.77 17.36 -4.94
N PHE A 242 5.56 18.13 -5.97
CA PHE A 242 5.95 19.54 -6.04
C PHE A 242 4.72 20.41 -6.23
N ALA A 243 4.80 21.65 -5.79
CA ALA A 243 3.71 22.60 -5.90
C ALA A 243 4.19 23.99 -6.30
N VAL A 244 3.32 24.74 -6.94
CA VAL A 244 3.56 26.15 -7.26
C VAL A 244 2.25 26.94 -7.21
N ASN A 245 2.32 28.18 -6.79
CA ASN A 245 1.23 29.14 -6.96
C ASN A 245 1.51 29.98 -8.21
N SER A 246 0.90 29.60 -9.32
CA SER A 246 1.06 30.26 -10.62
C SER A 246 -0.17 30.03 -11.49
N GLN A 247 -0.54 31.02 -12.27
CA GLN A 247 -1.59 30.85 -13.29
C GLN A 247 -1.08 30.09 -14.52
N GLU A 248 0.19 30.26 -14.85
CA GLU A 248 0.88 29.57 -15.93
C GLU A 248 2.11 28.82 -15.39
N PRO A 249 1.93 27.62 -14.83
CA PRO A 249 3.05 26.87 -14.31
C PRO A 249 4.00 26.46 -15.44
N ARG A 250 5.22 26.95 -15.37
CA ARG A 250 6.27 26.53 -16.30
C ARG A 250 7.06 25.41 -15.70
N ILE A 251 7.04 24.26 -16.37
CA ILE A 251 7.93 23.17 -16.10
C ILE A 251 9.09 23.36 -17.07
N SER A 252 10.30 23.58 -16.55
CA SER A 252 11.46 23.72 -17.42
C SER A 252 11.70 22.39 -18.17
N GLN A 253 12.07 22.49 -19.44
CA GLN A 253 12.44 21.33 -20.25
C GLN A 253 13.51 20.47 -19.56
N LYS A 254 14.41 21.07 -18.78
CA LYS A 254 15.43 20.39 -18.00
C LYS A 254 14.92 19.34 -17.02
N ILE A 255 13.71 19.50 -16.45
CA ILE A 255 13.12 18.45 -15.58
C ILE A 255 12.87 17.17 -16.37
N TRP A 256 12.63 17.30 -17.68
CA TRP A 256 12.30 16.19 -18.55
C TRP A 256 13.51 15.62 -19.30
N ASP A 257 14.46 16.49 -19.64
CA ASP A 257 15.63 16.15 -20.47
C ASP A 257 16.80 15.65 -19.61
N ASP A 258 16.99 16.22 -18.42
CA ASP A 258 17.96 15.70 -17.45
C ASP A 258 17.36 14.46 -16.78
N ARG A 259 17.67 13.29 -17.31
CA ARG A 259 17.32 12.02 -16.67
C ARG A 259 17.84 12.05 -15.24
N PRO A 260 16.97 12.00 -14.22
CA PRO A 260 17.43 12.09 -12.84
C PRO A 260 18.34 10.90 -12.56
N ARG A 261 19.49 11.18 -11.94
CA ARG A 261 20.28 10.12 -11.34
C ARG A 261 19.54 9.66 -10.10
N TRP A 262 19.06 8.44 -10.12
CA TRP A 262 18.43 7.81 -9.00
C TRP A 262 19.16 6.53 -8.62
N GLY A 263 19.09 6.14 -7.38
CA GLY A 263 19.62 4.88 -6.89
C GLY A 263 18.78 4.37 -5.74
N LEU A 264 18.61 3.06 -5.68
CA LEU A 264 17.99 2.35 -4.59
C LEU A 264 19.10 1.66 -3.81
N ARG A 265 19.14 1.85 -2.50
CA ARG A 265 19.95 1.01 -1.61
C ARG A 265 19.05 0.24 -0.69
N PHE A 266 19.17 -1.06 -0.74
CA PHE A 266 18.47 -1.98 0.14
C PHE A 266 19.36 -2.33 1.34
N GLU A 267 18.75 -2.70 2.47
CA GLU A 267 19.49 -3.04 3.69
C GLU A 267 20.47 -4.19 3.49
N GLY A 268 20.18 -5.14 2.60
CA GLY A 268 21.07 -6.24 2.23
C GLY A 268 22.28 -5.85 1.36
N GLY A 269 22.50 -4.54 1.12
CA GLY A 269 23.64 -4.03 0.35
C GLY A 269 23.42 -4.00 -1.17
N LEU A 270 22.27 -4.45 -1.68
CA LEU A 270 21.93 -4.31 -3.09
C LEU A 270 21.78 -2.82 -3.44
N GLU A 271 22.40 -2.41 -4.53
CA GLU A 271 22.24 -1.09 -5.11
C GLU A 271 21.65 -1.23 -6.52
N VAL A 272 20.51 -0.57 -6.74
CA VAL A 272 19.83 -0.52 -8.04
C VAL A 272 19.91 0.90 -8.57
N ILE A 273 20.51 1.06 -9.73
CA ILE A 273 20.70 2.33 -10.44
C ILE A 273 20.11 2.19 -11.86
N PRO A 274 19.93 3.28 -12.62
CA PRO A 274 19.35 3.20 -13.96
C PRO A 274 20.03 2.17 -14.88
N GLU A 275 21.32 1.99 -14.72
CA GLU A 275 22.14 1.11 -15.54
C GLU A 275 21.83 -0.38 -15.31
N ASN A 276 21.60 -0.80 -14.08
CA ASN A 276 21.30 -2.19 -13.73
C ASN A 276 19.82 -2.48 -13.49
N PHE A 277 18.94 -1.46 -13.62
CA PHE A 277 17.51 -1.60 -13.40
C PHE A 277 16.85 -2.67 -14.30
N PRO A 278 17.18 -2.76 -15.61
CA PRO A 278 16.62 -3.81 -16.46
C PRO A 278 16.94 -5.22 -15.97
N GLU A 279 18.16 -5.44 -15.47
CA GLU A 279 18.57 -6.71 -14.90
C GLU A 279 17.83 -7.01 -13.57
N TYR A 280 17.76 -6.02 -12.69
CA TYR A 280 17.00 -6.10 -11.46
C TYR A 280 15.54 -6.51 -11.71
N MET A 281 14.87 -5.85 -12.65
CA MET A 281 13.49 -6.19 -13.04
C MET A 281 13.39 -7.57 -13.68
N GLY A 282 14.36 -7.94 -14.52
CA GLY A 282 14.40 -9.26 -15.16
C GLY A 282 14.53 -10.41 -14.16
N ASN A 283 15.30 -10.22 -13.12
CA ASN A 283 15.52 -11.19 -12.05
C ASN A 283 14.39 -11.22 -11.01
N ARG A 284 13.40 -10.35 -11.12
CA ARG A 284 12.27 -10.20 -10.18
C ARG A 284 12.70 -10.02 -8.71
N GLN A 285 13.90 -9.49 -8.48
CA GLN A 285 14.45 -9.32 -7.13
C GLN A 285 13.58 -8.39 -6.28
N PHE A 286 12.95 -7.38 -6.89
CA PHE A 286 12.07 -6.47 -6.18
C PHE A 286 10.87 -7.16 -5.50
N LEU A 287 10.47 -8.35 -5.92
CA LEU A 287 9.45 -9.16 -5.24
C LEU A 287 9.98 -9.77 -3.94
N LYS A 288 11.25 -10.14 -3.92
CA LYS A 288 11.90 -10.71 -2.72
C LYS A 288 12.20 -9.62 -1.69
N GLU A 289 12.38 -8.38 -2.14
CA GLU A 289 12.79 -7.26 -1.32
C GLU A 289 11.64 -6.30 -0.98
N LYS A 290 10.41 -6.75 -1.16
CA LYS A 290 9.21 -6.01 -0.76
C LYS A 290 9.28 -5.52 0.69
N SER A 291 9.87 -6.29 1.58
CA SER A 291 10.04 -5.97 2.99
C SER A 291 11.22 -5.02 3.29
N CYS A 292 12.11 -4.81 2.32
CA CYS A 292 13.26 -3.89 2.45
C CYS A 292 12.91 -2.45 2.03
N ALA A 293 11.66 -2.02 2.18
CA ALA A 293 11.18 -0.70 1.80
C ALA A 293 11.78 0.48 2.61
N SER A 294 12.72 0.22 3.51
CA SER A 294 13.53 1.23 4.21
C SER A 294 14.74 1.72 3.41
N SER A 295 14.77 1.45 2.11
CA SER A 295 15.85 1.85 1.20
C SER A 295 16.02 3.37 1.12
N LYS A 296 17.29 3.82 1.08
CA LYS A 296 17.63 5.23 0.91
C LYS A 296 17.70 5.57 -0.57
N PHE A 297 16.79 6.41 -1.02
CA PHE A 297 16.85 7.00 -2.35
C PHE A 297 17.60 8.32 -2.34
N GLN A 298 18.46 8.55 -3.32
CA GLN A 298 18.95 9.87 -3.66
C GLN A 298 18.44 10.23 -5.06
N ILE A 299 17.40 11.02 -5.12
CA ILE A 299 16.93 11.58 -6.38
C ILE A 299 17.31 13.06 -6.40
N PHE A 300 18.07 13.44 -7.42
CA PHE A 300 18.42 14.83 -7.68
C PHE A 300 17.45 15.42 -8.70
N LEU A 301 16.23 15.73 -8.27
CA LEU A 301 15.34 16.61 -9.00
C LEU A 301 15.43 18.00 -8.38
N LYS A 302 15.94 18.96 -9.15
CA LYS A 302 15.70 20.37 -8.88
C LYS A 302 14.59 20.80 -9.81
N PRO A 303 13.34 20.93 -9.33
CA PRO A 303 12.36 21.77 -10.01
C PRO A 303 12.97 23.15 -10.19
N SER A 304 12.51 23.93 -11.18
CA SER A 304 12.89 25.33 -11.26
C SER A 304 12.71 26.00 -9.89
N ASP A 305 13.51 26.98 -9.54
CA ASP A 305 13.58 27.60 -8.20
C ASP A 305 12.23 28.14 -7.67
N SER A 306 11.20 28.23 -8.53
CA SER A 306 9.83 28.64 -8.18
C SER A 306 8.95 27.51 -7.62
N TRP A 307 9.37 26.26 -7.71
CA TRP A 307 8.59 25.11 -7.22
C TRP A 307 8.91 24.77 -5.77
N LEU A 308 7.87 24.64 -4.96
CA LEU A 308 7.97 24.15 -3.59
C LEU A 308 8.00 22.61 -3.60
N THR A 309 8.98 22.01 -2.99
CA THR A 309 9.03 20.57 -2.76
C THR A 309 8.16 20.21 -1.57
N LEU A 310 7.00 19.60 -1.80
CA LEU A 310 6.09 19.14 -0.76
C LEU A 310 6.52 17.76 -0.23
N LEU A 311 6.83 16.84 -1.13
CA LEU A 311 7.39 15.52 -0.84
C LEU A 311 8.62 15.32 -1.72
N GLY A 312 9.80 15.40 -1.12
CA GLY A 312 11.07 15.21 -1.84
C GLY A 312 11.34 13.76 -2.18
N PHE A 313 10.79 12.85 -1.39
CA PHE A 313 10.89 11.41 -1.60
C PHE A 313 9.82 10.69 -0.76
N GLY A 314 9.06 9.82 -1.40
CA GLY A 314 8.16 8.86 -0.77
C GLY A 314 8.46 7.47 -1.32
N ALA A 315 8.87 6.53 -0.47
CA ALA A 315 9.06 5.14 -0.88
C ALA A 315 7.71 4.51 -1.23
N LEU A 316 7.67 3.73 -2.32
CA LEU A 316 6.51 2.97 -2.74
C LEU A 316 6.85 1.48 -2.74
N SER A 317 5.93 0.69 -2.24
CA SER A 317 5.98 -0.78 -2.28
C SER A 317 4.88 -1.30 -3.20
N PRO A 318 5.05 -2.50 -3.79
CA PRO A 318 4.00 -3.14 -4.56
C PRO A 318 2.75 -3.41 -3.72
N ASP A 319 1.57 -3.29 -4.34
CA ASP A 319 0.28 -3.68 -3.78
C ASP A 319 -0.01 -3.10 -2.38
N THR A 320 0.36 -1.83 -2.16
CA THR A 320 0.38 -1.17 -0.86
C THR A 320 -0.35 0.17 -0.92
N PHE A 321 -1.06 0.51 0.16
CA PHE A 321 -1.71 1.80 0.36
C PHE A 321 -0.78 2.74 1.13
N HIS A 322 -0.25 3.76 0.45
CA HIS A 322 0.71 4.69 1.04
C HIS A 322 0.04 6.00 1.42
N ARG A 323 0.43 6.54 2.57
CA ARG A 323 0.05 7.86 3.06
C ARG A 323 1.28 8.67 3.41
N PHE A 324 1.32 9.90 2.94
CA PHE A 324 2.39 10.84 3.21
C PHE A 324 1.82 12.14 3.77
N ASN A 325 2.16 12.44 5.01
CA ASN A 325 1.83 13.72 5.62
C ASN A 325 2.66 14.84 4.98
N ILE A 326 2.00 15.93 4.61
CA ILE A 326 2.63 17.08 3.96
C ILE A 326 2.65 18.27 4.94
N GLU A 327 3.74 18.43 5.64
CA GLU A 327 3.92 19.51 6.62
C GLU A 327 4.42 20.81 5.98
N LYS A 328 5.17 20.71 4.88
CA LYS A 328 5.85 21.83 4.24
C LYS A 328 4.93 22.79 3.46
N CYS A 329 3.69 22.42 3.22
CA CYS A 329 2.73 23.27 2.52
C CYS A 329 2.09 24.26 3.49
N THR A 330 2.75 25.38 3.72
CA THR A 330 2.28 26.44 4.64
C THR A 330 1.42 27.51 3.95
N SER A 331 1.53 27.65 2.64
CA SER A 331 0.77 28.59 1.81
C SER A 331 -0.06 27.84 0.77
N ALA A 332 -1.14 28.49 0.28
CA ALA A 332 -1.98 27.90 -0.74
C ALA A 332 -1.26 27.85 -2.09
N VAL A 333 -1.41 26.73 -2.79
CA VAL A 333 -0.86 26.47 -4.12
C VAL A 333 -1.98 26.23 -5.13
N THR A 334 -1.72 26.49 -6.39
CA THR A 334 -2.69 26.34 -7.48
C THR A 334 -2.36 25.18 -8.41
N ASN A 335 -1.11 24.71 -8.40
CA ASN A 335 -0.70 23.60 -9.27
C ASN A 335 0.15 22.60 -8.50
N LEU A 336 -0.03 21.34 -8.86
CA LEU A 336 0.71 20.20 -8.29
C LEU A 336 1.37 19.42 -9.43
N LEU A 337 2.66 19.13 -9.27
CA LEU A 337 3.38 18.20 -10.11
C LEU A 337 3.62 16.91 -9.31
N PHE A 338 2.92 15.87 -9.66
CA PHE A 338 3.15 14.53 -9.13
C PHE A 338 4.09 13.78 -10.07
N MET A 339 5.05 13.09 -9.49
CA MET A 339 6.00 12.26 -10.23
C MET A 339 6.19 10.92 -9.52
N TYR A 340 6.45 9.86 -10.30
CA TYR A 340 6.86 8.58 -9.75
C TYR A 340 8.01 7.96 -10.55
N TYR A 341 8.82 7.13 -9.89
CA TYR A 341 10.03 6.54 -10.45
C TYR A 341 10.10 5.04 -10.14
N PRO A 342 10.76 4.25 -11.04
CA PRO A 342 11.28 4.69 -12.35
C PRO A 342 10.19 4.84 -13.39
N ASN A 343 9.17 4.00 -13.33
CA ASN A 343 7.97 3.90 -14.16
C ASN A 343 7.04 2.86 -13.53
N GLY A 344 5.98 2.44 -14.21
CA GLY A 344 5.07 1.41 -13.72
C GLY A 344 3.63 1.89 -13.65
N GLY A 345 2.89 1.39 -12.65
CA GLY A 345 1.48 1.70 -12.49
C GLY A 345 1.10 2.04 -11.04
N ILE A 346 0.10 2.91 -10.91
CA ILE A 346 -0.58 3.22 -9.67
C ILE A 346 -2.10 3.10 -9.87
N HIS A 347 -2.78 2.52 -8.89
CA HIS A 347 -4.23 2.35 -8.92
C HIS A 347 -4.97 3.57 -8.39
N GLY A 348 -4.42 4.24 -7.38
CA GLY A 348 -5.04 5.39 -6.73
C GLY A 348 -4.09 6.55 -6.47
N LEU A 349 -4.59 7.77 -6.73
CA LEU A 349 -3.87 9.01 -6.43
C LEU A 349 -4.84 10.01 -5.79
N ARG A 350 -4.54 10.44 -4.55
CA ARG A 350 -5.37 11.40 -3.84
C ARG A 350 -4.52 12.45 -3.15
N VAL A 351 -5.01 13.66 -3.17
CA VAL A 351 -4.47 14.78 -2.41
C VAL A 351 -5.57 15.35 -1.53
N HIS A 352 -5.28 15.44 -0.25
CA HIS A 352 -6.17 16.03 0.73
C HIS A 352 -5.58 17.32 1.29
N GLY A 353 -6.43 18.26 1.63
CA GLY A 353 -5.99 19.57 2.13
C GLY A 353 -7.15 20.51 2.38
N VAL A 354 -6.83 21.79 2.50
CA VAL A 354 -7.78 22.86 2.80
C VAL A 354 -7.83 23.83 1.62
N GLU A 355 -8.96 23.91 0.94
CA GLU A 355 -9.23 24.93 -0.08
C GLU A 355 -9.30 26.32 0.59
N ARG A 356 -8.74 27.33 -0.09
CA ARG A 356 -8.71 28.73 0.37
C ARG A 356 -9.57 29.61 -0.52
#